data_e5f90d1123962a91810066dc634add1f
#
_entry.id   e5f90d1123962a91810066dc634add1f
#
_cell.length_a   1.000
_cell.length_b   1.000
_cell.length_c   1.000
_cell.angle_alpha   90.00
_cell.angle_beta   90.00
_cell.angle_gamma   90.00
#
_symmetry.space_group_name_H-M   'P 1'
#
loop_
_entity.id
_entity.type
_entity.pdbx_description
1 polymer ?
#
loop_
_entity_poly.entity_id
_entity_poly.type
_entity_poly.pdbx_seq_one_letter_code
_entity_poly.pdbx_strand_id
1 'polypeptide(L)'
;MKKILYVATVDIHIKSFHLPYLKMLKENGYEVHVATNGDEQFPYCDVKHKICIERSPFKLNNLKAIKQLKRIIDEEKFDIIHCHTPMGSVVTRLAAKEARKNGTRVIYTCHGFHFYKGAPIKNWLLFYPVEWYLAKFTDTLITINQEDYKRAQKKFGKRCKDIQYVPGVGIDTKKFDISMTEEEKIEYRKSLGLKNEDFVLTCVARLDKNKNQGFLIKCMRELVNEDKNIHLLLVGRDELNRKYQKMVQRMNLENNVHFLGNRNDVPQLLKISDVVVSASKREGLPVNVLEAFASGVQVVALECRGMRDLIKDDGNGFIVNNEYEFVQKIEKIYNDSKLTKKIGKNTINISNNYNVDKIGEKLKKIYFKKKKIIH
;
A
#
# COMPACT_ATOMS: atom_id res chain seq x y z
N MET A 1 -13.45 -9.47 29.08
CA MET A 1 -13.45 -9.20 27.63
C MET A 1 -12.02 -9.31 27.13
N LYS A 2 -11.75 -9.85 25.94
CA LYS A 2 -10.39 -9.92 25.39
C LYS A 2 -9.96 -8.55 24.87
N LYS A 3 -8.70 -8.19 25.11
CA LYS A 3 -8.15 -6.90 24.70
C LYS A 3 -7.14 -7.05 23.58
N ILE A 4 -7.23 -6.17 22.58
CA ILE A 4 -6.26 -6.10 21.49
C ILE A 4 -5.70 -4.68 21.35
N LEU A 5 -4.39 -4.58 21.15
CA LEU A 5 -3.71 -3.33 20.87
C LEU A 5 -3.19 -3.29 19.44
N TYR A 6 -3.63 -2.32 18.67
CA TYR A 6 -3.03 -1.96 17.37
C TYR A 6 -1.99 -0.88 17.55
N VAL A 7 -0.80 -1.07 17.00
CA VAL A 7 0.29 -0.09 17.07
C VAL A 7 0.80 0.28 15.69
N ALA A 8 0.87 1.57 15.41
CA ALA A 8 1.51 2.11 14.20
C ALA A 8 2.26 3.41 14.53
N THR A 9 3.15 3.84 13.63
CA THR A 9 3.93 5.07 13.85
C THR A 9 3.05 6.32 13.84
N VAL A 10 2.04 6.37 12.98
CA VAL A 10 1.20 7.57 12.76
C VAL A 10 -0.26 7.20 12.54
N ASP A 11 -1.16 8.12 12.89
CA ASP A 11 -2.62 7.94 12.79
C ASP A 11 -3.10 7.61 11.38
N ILE A 12 -2.57 8.29 10.37
CA ILE A 12 -2.98 8.09 8.98
C ILE A 12 -2.84 6.65 8.51
N HIS A 13 -1.92 5.87 9.07
CA HIS A 13 -1.76 4.46 8.73
C HIS A 13 -2.96 3.63 9.21
N ILE A 14 -3.43 3.88 10.42
CA ILE A 14 -4.62 3.22 10.98
C ILE A 14 -5.87 3.63 10.20
N LYS A 15 -6.04 4.95 9.99
CA LYS A 15 -7.20 5.52 9.27
C LYS A 15 -7.33 4.98 7.85
N SER A 16 -6.22 4.90 7.12
CA SER A 16 -6.24 4.51 5.72
C SER A 16 -6.42 3.01 5.48
N PHE A 17 -6.00 2.14 6.44
CA PHE A 17 -5.85 0.72 6.14
C PHE A 17 -6.49 -0.22 7.16
N HIS A 18 -6.82 0.23 8.37
CA HIS A 18 -7.16 -0.70 9.45
C HIS A 18 -8.56 -0.55 10.03
N LEU A 19 -9.33 0.50 9.70
CA LEU A 19 -10.68 0.70 10.24
C LEU A 19 -11.60 -0.50 10.04
N PRO A 20 -11.64 -1.18 8.87
CA PRO A 20 -12.47 -2.38 8.70
C PRO A 20 -12.10 -3.51 9.65
N TYR A 21 -10.81 -3.64 9.99
CA TYR A 21 -10.33 -4.68 10.89
C TYR A 21 -10.56 -4.35 12.36
N LEU A 22 -10.51 -3.06 12.74
CA LEU A 22 -10.96 -2.63 14.06
C LEU A 22 -12.45 -2.92 14.24
N LYS A 23 -13.29 -2.62 13.23
CA LYS A 23 -14.71 -2.98 13.21
C LYS A 23 -14.92 -4.48 13.42
N MET A 24 -14.25 -5.30 12.62
CA MET A 24 -14.32 -6.76 12.71
C MET A 24 -13.97 -7.26 14.12
N LEU A 25 -12.95 -6.70 14.77
CA LEU A 25 -12.54 -7.10 16.12
C LEU A 25 -13.59 -6.72 17.16
N LYS A 26 -14.17 -5.52 17.05
CA LYS A 26 -15.29 -5.09 17.93
C LYS A 26 -16.49 -6.02 17.82
N GLU A 27 -16.90 -6.35 16.60
CA GLU A 27 -18.01 -7.26 16.32
C GLU A 27 -17.75 -8.69 16.84
N ASN A 28 -16.49 -9.07 17.06
CA ASN A 28 -16.08 -10.34 17.65
C ASN A 28 -15.75 -10.22 19.16
N GLY A 29 -16.20 -9.18 19.84
CA GLY A 29 -16.17 -9.04 21.29
C GLY A 29 -14.80 -8.63 21.87
N TYR A 30 -13.92 -8.01 21.07
CA TYR A 30 -12.68 -7.43 21.59
C TYR A 30 -12.88 -6.00 22.07
N GLU A 31 -12.20 -5.64 23.16
CA GLU A 31 -11.88 -4.26 23.50
C GLU A 31 -10.67 -3.84 22.66
N VAL A 32 -10.86 -2.82 21.81
CA VAL A 32 -9.89 -2.42 20.80
C VAL A 32 -9.17 -1.16 21.23
N HIS A 33 -7.87 -1.27 21.44
CA HIS A 33 -6.99 -0.14 21.72
C HIS A 33 -6.11 0.19 20.51
N VAL A 34 -5.79 1.47 20.33
CA VAL A 34 -4.87 1.94 19.29
C VAL A 34 -3.80 2.83 19.89
N ALA A 35 -2.52 2.55 19.59
CA ALA A 35 -1.39 3.36 20.01
C ALA A 35 -0.60 3.90 18.80
N THR A 36 -0.53 5.22 18.66
CA THR A 36 0.16 5.91 17.57
C THR A 36 0.72 7.25 18.02
N ASN A 37 1.54 7.90 17.17
CA ASN A 37 1.96 9.29 17.37
C ASN A 37 0.96 10.21 16.66
N GLY A 38 -0.09 10.62 17.37
CA GLY A 38 -1.14 11.52 16.93
C GLY A 38 -2.33 11.48 17.88
N ASP A 39 -3.27 12.40 17.66
CA ASP A 39 -4.43 12.62 18.54
C ASP A 39 -5.77 12.27 17.88
N GLU A 40 -5.72 11.67 16.65
CA GLU A 40 -6.94 11.34 15.92
C GLU A 40 -7.71 10.22 16.62
N GLN A 41 -9.02 10.42 16.79
CA GLN A 41 -9.93 9.38 17.28
C GLN A 41 -10.38 8.53 16.11
N PHE A 42 -10.52 7.23 16.34
CA PHE A 42 -10.91 6.28 15.30
C PHE A 42 -12.25 5.64 15.62
N PRO A 43 -13.11 5.44 14.63
CA PRO A 43 -14.28 4.59 14.81
C PRO A 43 -13.82 3.17 15.17
N TYR A 44 -14.63 2.51 16.01
CA TYR A 44 -14.34 1.14 16.49
C TYR A 44 -13.08 1.00 17.38
N CYS A 45 -12.54 2.10 17.88
CA CYS A 45 -11.47 2.14 18.87
C CYS A 45 -12.07 2.52 20.24
N ASP A 46 -11.87 1.68 21.26
CA ASP A 46 -12.36 1.98 22.62
C ASP A 46 -11.42 2.91 23.35
N VAL A 47 -10.12 2.69 23.22
CA VAL A 47 -9.10 3.47 23.92
C VAL A 47 -7.98 3.86 22.96
N LYS A 48 -7.77 5.16 22.82
CA LYS A 48 -6.66 5.72 22.06
C LYS A 48 -5.52 6.10 22.98
N HIS A 49 -4.32 5.57 22.70
CA HIS A 49 -3.09 5.92 23.39
C HIS A 49 -2.19 6.75 22.49
N LYS A 50 -1.81 7.95 22.95
CA LYS A 50 -0.79 8.76 22.28
C LYS A 50 0.60 8.34 22.76
N ILE A 51 1.48 7.96 21.83
CA ILE A 51 2.86 7.58 22.11
C ILE A 51 3.82 8.28 21.14
N CYS A 52 5.01 8.64 21.58
CA CYS A 52 5.94 9.50 20.83
C CYS A 52 6.83 8.71 19.84
N ILE A 53 6.25 7.79 19.06
CA ILE A 53 7.00 7.03 18.05
C ILE A 53 7.39 7.94 16.88
N GLU A 54 8.67 7.93 16.52
CA GLU A 54 9.22 8.66 15.39
C GLU A 54 9.51 7.72 14.21
N ARG A 55 9.37 8.23 12.97
CA ARG A 55 9.68 7.43 11.76
C ARG A 55 11.17 7.11 11.62
N SER A 56 12.03 8.04 12.06
CA SER A 56 13.49 7.84 12.02
C SER A 56 13.96 6.98 13.19
N PRO A 57 14.77 5.92 12.94
CA PRO A 57 15.30 5.06 14.00
C PRO A 57 16.30 5.78 14.92
N PHE A 58 16.87 6.91 14.47
CA PHE A 58 17.90 7.66 15.20
C PHE A 58 17.32 8.69 16.19
N LYS A 59 16.01 8.80 16.32
CA LYS A 59 15.37 9.73 17.25
C LYS A 59 15.27 9.13 18.65
N LEU A 60 15.77 9.85 19.65
CA LEU A 60 15.75 9.44 21.07
C LEU A 60 14.32 9.26 21.61
N ASN A 61 13.34 9.97 21.04
CA ASN A 61 11.92 9.78 21.38
C ASN A 61 11.46 8.32 21.24
N ASN A 62 12.08 7.52 20.37
CA ASN A 62 11.74 6.11 20.27
C ASN A 62 12.05 5.30 21.53
N LEU A 63 13.10 5.67 22.31
CA LEU A 63 13.38 5.07 23.62
C LEU A 63 12.31 5.44 24.65
N LYS A 64 11.84 6.70 24.61
CA LYS A 64 10.71 7.14 25.43
C LYS A 64 9.43 6.41 25.04
N ALA A 65 9.18 6.25 23.73
CA ALA A 65 8.03 5.51 23.23
C ALA A 65 8.02 4.05 23.68
N ILE A 66 9.19 3.37 23.73
CA ILE A 66 9.29 2.00 24.26
C ILE A 66 8.83 1.96 25.72
N LYS A 67 9.28 2.92 26.56
CA LYS A 67 8.90 2.98 27.98
C LYS A 67 7.40 3.27 28.15
N GLN A 68 6.86 4.24 27.38
CA GLN A 68 5.43 4.56 27.40
C GLN A 68 4.59 3.35 27.00
N LEU A 69 4.94 2.70 25.89
CA LEU A 69 4.19 1.55 25.40
C LEU A 69 4.30 0.34 26.34
N LYS A 70 5.49 0.12 26.94
CA LYS A 70 5.65 -0.94 27.95
C LYS A 70 4.72 -0.71 29.15
N ARG A 71 4.63 0.52 29.66
CA ARG A 71 3.71 0.87 30.76
C ARG A 71 2.26 0.57 30.40
N ILE A 72 1.79 1.00 29.23
CA ILE A 72 0.43 0.73 28.72
C ILE A 72 0.18 -0.79 28.63
N ILE A 73 1.15 -1.55 28.11
CA ILE A 73 1.03 -3.01 27.98
C ILE A 73 0.93 -3.69 29.36
N ASP A 74 1.75 -3.25 30.31
CA ASP A 74 1.78 -3.82 31.66
C ASP A 74 0.50 -3.49 32.47
N GLU A 75 -0.08 -2.30 32.26
CA GLU A 75 -1.33 -1.86 32.90
C GLU A 75 -2.56 -2.54 32.31
N GLU A 76 -2.69 -2.58 30.98
CA GLU A 76 -3.87 -3.05 30.28
C GLU A 76 -3.95 -4.57 30.05
N LYS A 77 -2.81 -5.26 30.07
CA LYS A 77 -2.69 -6.74 29.93
C LYS A 77 -3.40 -7.30 28.69
N PHE A 78 -2.93 -6.91 27.52
CA PHE A 78 -3.52 -7.31 26.24
C PHE A 78 -3.37 -8.81 25.96
N ASP A 79 -4.40 -9.42 25.38
CA ASP A 79 -4.33 -10.78 24.82
C ASP A 79 -3.53 -10.80 23.51
N ILE A 80 -3.72 -9.76 22.69
CA ILE A 80 -3.04 -9.61 21.39
C ILE A 80 -2.49 -8.20 21.24
N ILE A 81 -1.27 -8.11 20.74
CA ILE A 81 -0.67 -6.85 20.28
C ILE A 81 -0.32 -7.02 18.81
N HIS A 82 -0.90 -6.19 17.95
CA HIS A 82 -0.64 -6.21 16.52
C HIS A 82 0.05 -4.91 16.09
N CYS A 83 1.29 -5.02 15.66
CA CYS A 83 2.09 -3.86 15.26
C CYS A 83 2.31 -3.79 13.75
N HIS A 84 2.35 -2.54 13.28
CA HIS A 84 2.52 -2.15 11.90
C HIS A 84 3.61 -1.10 11.78
N THR A 85 4.06 -0.83 10.55
CA THR A 85 5.11 0.13 10.21
C THR A 85 6.49 -0.24 10.81
N PRO A 86 7.60 0.13 10.17
CA PRO A 86 8.94 -0.29 10.64
C PRO A 86 9.22 0.11 12.08
N MET A 87 9.12 1.40 12.43
CA MET A 87 9.42 1.85 13.80
C MET A 87 8.33 1.49 14.80
N GLY A 88 7.05 1.50 14.39
CA GLY A 88 5.96 0.98 15.24
C GLY A 88 6.23 -0.45 15.67
N SER A 89 6.68 -1.31 14.75
CA SER A 89 6.99 -2.71 15.05
C SER A 89 8.25 -2.88 15.93
N VAL A 90 9.29 -2.09 15.71
CA VAL A 90 10.51 -2.13 16.55
C VAL A 90 10.17 -1.77 18.00
N VAL A 91 9.51 -0.62 18.20
CA VAL A 91 9.10 -0.14 19.51
C VAL A 91 8.21 -1.16 20.22
N THR A 92 7.21 -1.68 19.51
CA THR A 92 6.25 -2.64 20.09
C THR A 92 6.90 -3.96 20.48
N ARG A 93 7.69 -4.57 19.60
CA ARG A 93 8.33 -5.86 19.89
C ARG A 93 9.34 -5.78 21.04
N LEU A 94 9.97 -4.60 21.22
CA LEU A 94 10.83 -4.34 22.38
C LEU A 94 10.02 -4.12 23.66
N ALA A 95 8.94 -3.34 23.62
CA ALA A 95 8.09 -3.06 24.77
C ALA A 95 7.34 -4.31 25.28
N ALA A 96 6.88 -5.16 24.34
CA ALA A 96 6.05 -6.32 24.64
C ALA A 96 6.81 -7.58 25.09
N LYS A 97 8.14 -7.55 25.25
CA LYS A 97 8.96 -8.75 25.55
C LYS A 97 8.46 -9.54 26.76
N GLU A 98 8.19 -8.87 27.87
CA GLU A 98 7.77 -9.53 29.11
C GLU A 98 6.30 -9.96 29.03
N ALA A 99 5.41 -9.11 28.52
CA ALA A 99 4.01 -9.45 28.30
C ALA A 99 3.87 -10.70 27.41
N ARG A 100 4.72 -10.82 26.37
CA ARG A 100 4.76 -11.99 25.50
C ARG A 100 5.10 -13.27 26.24
N LYS A 101 6.06 -13.24 27.19
CA LYS A 101 6.38 -14.40 28.03
C LYS A 101 5.20 -14.78 28.91
N ASN A 102 4.43 -13.79 29.35
CA ASN A 102 3.26 -13.95 30.21
C ASN A 102 1.97 -14.26 29.45
N GLY A 103 2.06 -14.56 28.14
CA GLY A 103 0.91 -15.06 27.39
C GLY A 103 0.38 -14.11 26.32
N THR A 104 0.67 -12.82 26.34
CA THR A 104 0.30 -11.89 25.26
C THR A 104 0.85 -12.36 23.92
N ARG A 105 0.03 -12.38 22.90
CA ARG A 105 0.43 -12.77 21.55
C ARG A 105 0.85 -11.54 20.74
N VAL A 106 2.09 -11.53 20.23
CA VAL A 106 2.65 -10.44 19.44
C VAL A 106 2.61 -10.78 17.96
N ILE A 107 1.84 -10.01 17.20
CA ILE A 107 1.68 -10.11 15.73
C ILE A 107 2.35 -8.90 15.09
N TYR A 108 3.11 -9.13 14.03
CA TYR A 108 3.71 -8.07 13.23
C TYR A 108 3.33 -8.20 11.76
N THR A 109 2.70 -7.17 11.20
CA THR A 109 2.51 -7.06 9.75
C THR A 109 3.60 -6.20 9.12
N CYS A 110 4.43 -6.84 8.31
CA CYS A 110 5.44 -6.17 7.50
C CYS A 110 4.84 -5.69 6.17
N HIS A 111 4.72 -4.38 6.01
CA HIS A 111 4.23 -3.75 4.76
C HIS A 111 5.30 -3.64 3.66
N GLY A 112 6.38 -4.39 3.78
CA GLY A 112 7.47 -4.49 2.83
C GLY A 112 8.83 -4.27 3.50
N PHE A 113 9.69 -5.30 3.48
CA PHE A 113 11.04 -5.17 4.02
C PHE A 113 11.85 -4.13 3.25
N HIS A 114 12.75 -3.43 3.94
CA HIS A 114 13.67 -2.49 3.32
C HIS A 114 14.87 -3.19 2.65
N PHE A 115 15.05 -4.49 2.92
CA PHE A 115 16.06 -5.38 2.32
C PHE A 115 15.35 -6.39 1.40
N TYR A 116 15.52 -6.23 0.10
CA TYR A 116 14.89 -7.02 -0.96
C TYR A 116 15.89 -7.23 -2.12
N LYS A 117 15.55 -8.01 -3.12
CA LYS A 117 16.40 -8.21 -4.29
C LYS A 117 16.58 -6.87 -5.03
N GLY A 118 17.83 -6.41 -5.16
CA GLY A 118 18.14 -5.08 -5.74
C GLY A 118 18.14 -3.92 -4.74
N ALA A 119 17.84 -4.15 -3.46
CA ALA A 119 17.96 -3.10 -2.45
C ALA A 119 19.44 -2.71 -2.21
N PRO A 120 19.74 -1.43 -1.95
CA PRO A 120 21.09 -1.00 -1.58
C PRO A 120 21.66 -1.80 -0.42
N ILE A 121 22.96 -2.12 -0.46
CA ILE A 121 23.66 -2.90 0.59
C ILE A 121 23.46 -2.28 1.98
N LYS A 122 23.48 -0.96 2.08
CA LYS A 122 23.21 -0.24 3.33
C LYS A 122 21.87 -0.62 3.97
N ASN A 123 20.85 -0.92 3.19
CA ASN A 123 19.56 -1.34 3.70
C ASN A 123 19.64 -2.75 4.32
N TRP A 124 20.42 -3.64 3.73
CA TRP A 124 20.67 -4.96 4.28
C TRP A 124 21.43 -4.88 5.60
N LEU A 125 22.45 -4.03 5.69
CA LEU A 125 23.25 -3.87 6.91
C LEU A 125 22.46 -3.21 8.05
N LEU A 126 21.56 -2.27 7.75
CA LEU A 126 20.81 -1.54 8.77
C LEU A 126 19.53 -2.27 9.21
N PHE A 127 18.73 -2.76 8.26
CA PHE A 127 17.38 -3.25 8.59
C PHE A 127 17.32 -4.76 8.81
N TYR A 128 18.11 -5.55 8.09
CA TYR A 128 18.06 -7.01 8.22
C TYR A 128 18.46 -7.50 9.63
N PRO A 129 19.56 -7.05 10.26
CA PRO A 129 19.92 -7.49 11.61
C PRO A 129 18.87 -7.16 12.66
N VAL A 130 18.24 -5.98 12.52
CA VAL A 130 17.16 -5.54 13.42
C VAL A 130 15.94 -6.47 13.30
N GLU A 131 15.49 -6.73 12.08
CA GLU A 131 14.35 -7.64 11.84
C GLU A 131 14.66 -9.06 12.27
N TRP A 132 15.87 -9.56 11.98
CA TRP A 132 16.33 -10.87 12.40
C TRP A 132 16.36 -11.01 13.93
N TYR A 133 16.87 -10.00 14.64
CA TYR A 133 16.88 -9.99 16.10
C TYR A 133 15.46 -9.95 16.68
N LEU A 134 14.61 -9.09 16.15
CA LEU A 134 13.25 -8.88 16.67
C LEU A 134 12.27 -10.01 16.29
N ALA A 135 12.59 -10.83 15.30
CA ALA A 135 11.79 -11.99 14.94
C ALA A 135 11.58 -12.96 16.12
N LYS A 136 12.53 -13.05 17.05
CA LYS A 136 12.39 -13.87 18.28
C LYS A 136 11.33 -13.36 19.27
N PHE A 137 10.91 -12.08 19.13
CA PHE A 137 9.85 -11.47 19.94
C PHE A 137 8.53 -11.38 19.20
N THR A 138 8.38 -12.13 18.12
CA THR A 138 7.20 -12.14 17.25
C THR A 138 6.58 -13.53 17.27
N ASP A 139 5.30 -13.66 17.62
CA ASP A 139 4.59 -14.94 17.58
C ASP A 139 4.07 -15.24 16.17
N THR A 140 3.55 -14.21 15.47
CA THR A 140 3.12 -14.32 14.08
C THR A 140 3.69 -13.16 13.27
N LEU A 141 4.43 -13.47 12.22
CA LEU A 141 4.90 -12.50 11.23
C LEU A 141 4.02 -12.60 9.99
N ILE A 142 3.36 -11.51 9.64
CA ILE A 142 2.55 -11.40 8.42
C ILE A 142 3.35 -10.60 7.38
N THR A 143 3.43 -11.12 6.18
CA THR A 143 3.99 -10.41 5.01
C THR A 143 2.90 -10.21 3.97
N ILE A 144 2.98 -9.11 3.20
CA ILE A 144 1.92 -8.72 2.27
C ILE A 144 2.26 -8.99 0.79
N ASN A 145 3.44 -9.51 0.50
CA ASN A 145 3.87 -9.91 -0.83
C ASN A 145 4.66 -11.23 -0.77
N GLN A 146 4.71 -11.93 -1.92
CA GLN A 146 5.31 -13.26 -2.02
C GLN A 146 6.84 -13.26 -1.83
N GLU A 147 7.53 -12.22 -2.32
CA GLU A 147 8.98 -12.14 -2.16
C GLU A 147 9.38 -12.04 -0.69
N ASP A 148 8.70 -11.18 0.07
CA ASP A 148 8.96 -11.04 1.50
C ASP A 148 8.52 -12.28 2.28
N TYR A 149 7.44 -12.95 1.88
CA TYR A 149 7.01 -14.20 2.49
C TYR A 149 8.07 -15.28 2.38
N LYS A 150 8.54 -15.57 1.17
CA LYS A 150 9.61 -16.56 0.92
C LYS A 150 10.89 -16.19 1.68
N ARG A 151 11.23 -14.89 1.69
CA ARG A 151 12.40 -14.38 2.42
C ARG A 151 12.24 -14.57 3.93
N ALA A 152 11.08 -14.21 4.49
CA ALA A 152 10.81 -14.37 5.91
C ALA A 152 10.88 -15.84 6.35
N GLN A 153 10.28 -16.76 5.60
CA GLN A 153 10.39 -18.19 5.86
C GLN A 153 11.86 -18.66 5.90
N LYS A 154 12.65 -18.30 4.88
CA LYS A 154 14.06 -18.70 4.78
C LYS A 154 14.93 -18.08 5.87
N LYS A 155 14.70 -16.80 6.23
CA LYS A 155 15.63 -16.06 7.09
C LYS A 155 15.18 -15.98 8.55
N PHE A 156 13.88 -16.04 8.82
CA PHE A 156 13.31 -15.86 10.16
C PHE A 156 12.60 -17.09 10.71
N GLY A 157 12.34 -18.14 9.92
CA GLY A 157 11.57 -19.31 10.31
C GLY A 157 12.08 -20.05 11.55
N LYS A 158 13.39 -19.99 11.84
CA LYS A 158 13.97 -20.53 13.09
C LYS A 158 13.66 -19.67 14.33
N ARG A 159 13.26 -18.39 14.17
CA ARG A 159 13.03 -17.42 15.25
C ARG A 159 11.57 -17.06 15.42
N CYS A 160 10.80 -17.00 14.35
CA CYS A 160 9.35 -16.82 14.33
C CYS A 160 8.75 -18.02 13.58
N LYS A 161 8.09 -18.90 14.31
CA LYS A 161 7.58 -20.18 13.77
C LYS A 161 6.29 -20.01 12.95
N ASP A 162 5.50 -18.96 13.21
CA ASP A 162 4.26 -18.69 12.50
C ASP A 162 4.45 -17.50 11.54
N ILE A 163 4.80 -17.81 10.30
CA ILE A 163 4.95 -16.81 9.22
C ILE A 163 3.80 -17.00 8.25
N GLN A 164 3.02 -15.94 8.04
CA GLN A 164 1.79 -15.93 7.25
C GLN A 164 1.89 -15.00 6.06
N TYR A 165 1.25 -15.36 4.97
CA TYR A 165 1.05 -14.51 3.81
C TYR A 165 -0.39 -14.00 3.78
N VAL A 166 -0.56 -12.68 3.88
CA VAL A 166 -1.83 -11.99 3.70
C VAL A 166 -1.63 -10.97 2.59
N PRO A 167 -2.28 -11.11 1.42
CA PRO A 167 -1.98 -10.26 0.27
C PRO A 167 -2.53 -8.85 0.44
N GLY A 168 -1.67 -7.95 0.92
CA GLY A 168 -2.01 -6.53 1.11
C GLY A 168 -2.85 -6.24 2.33
N VAL A 169 -3.41 -5.04 2.31
CA VAL A 169 -4.29 -4.50 3.37
C VAL A 169 -5.77 -4.55 2.98
N GLY A 170 -6.08 -5.12 1.82
CA GLY A 170 -7.43 -5.10 1.25
C GLY A 170 -7.84 -3.73 0.70
N ILE A 171 -8.82 -3.76 -0.18
CA ILE A 171 -9.49 -2.55 -0.71
C ILE A 171 -11.01 -2.74 -0.61
N ASP A 172 -11.73 -1.64 -0.46
CA ASP A 172 -13.18 -1.62 -0.65
C ASP A 172 -13.47 -1.58 -2.15
N THR A 173 -13.67 -2.75 -2.75
CA THR A 173 -13.94 -2.87 -4.19
C THR A 173 -15.23 -2.17 -4.60
N LYS A 174 -16.25 -2.08 -3.71
CA LYS A 174 -17.52 -1.42 -3.99
C LYS A 174 -17.36 0.08 -4.22
N LYS A 175 -16.40 0.70 -3.53
CA LYS A 175 -16.08 2.12 -3.71
C LYS A 175 -15.61 2.45 -5.13
N PHE A 176 -14.99 1.48 -5.81
CA PHE A 176 -14.42 1.65 -7.15
C PHE A 176 -15.28 1.04 -8.26
N ASP A 177 -16.31 0.27 -7.89
CA ASP A 177 -17.29 -0.30 -8.81
C ASP A 177 -18.47 0.70 -9.02
N ILE A 178 -18.12 1.89 -9.49
CA ILE A 178 -19.10 2.90 -9.86
C ILE A 178 -19.46 2.79 -11.33
N SER A 179 -20.70 3.17 -11.70
CA SER A 179 -21.12 3.37 -13.10
C SER A 179 -21.12 4.87 -13.42
N MET A 180 -20.73 5.20 -14.63
CA MET A 180 -20.90 6.53 -15.24
C MET A 180 -21.47 6.34 -16.64
N THR A 181 -22.46 7.13 -17.02
CA THR A 181 -22.95 7.17 -18.41
C THR A 181 -21.89 7.78 -19.33
N GLU A 182 -22.02 7.62 -20.63
CA GLU A 182 -21.06 8.22 -21.57
C GLU A 182 -21.12 9.76 -21.51
N GLU A 183 -22.33 10.34 -21.30
CA GLU A 183 -22.50 11.77 -21.13
C GLU A 183 -21.79 12.28 -19.86
N GLU A 184 -21.91 11.56 -18.75
CA GLU A 184 -21.21 11.90 -17.49
C GLU A 184 -19.69 11.82 -17.66
N LYS A 185 -19.18 10.84 -18.40
CA LYS A 185 -17.74 10.74 -18.68
C LYS A 185 -17.25 11.89 -19.55
N ILE A 186 -18.00 12.25 -20.59
CA ILE A 186 -17.67 13.36 -21.49
C ILE A 186 -17.63 14.68 -20.70
N GLU A 187 -18.65 14.95 -19.88
CA GLU A 187 -18.71 16.15 -19.06
C GLU A 187 -17.57 16.19 -18.05
N TYR A 188 -17.28 15.05 -17.41
CA TYR A 188 -16.19 14.97 -16.45
C TYR A 188 -14.81 15.15 -17.10
N ARG A 189 -14.57 14.54 -18.29
CA ARG A 189 -13.35 14.79 -19.08
C ARG A 189 -13.22 16.27 -19.43
N LYS A 190 -14.29 16.90 -19.91
CA LYS A 190 -14.32 18.33 -20.25
C LYS A 190 -13.99 19.21 -19.03
N SER A 191 -14.46 18.87 -17.84
CA SER A 191 -14.14 19.60 -16.61
C SER A 191 -12.66 19.57 -16.23
N LEU A 192 -11.91 18.58 -16.76
CA LEU A 192 -10.47 18.43 -16.60
C LEU A 192 -9.66 19.01 -17.77
N GLY A 193 -10.33 19.64 -18.75
CA GLY A 193 -9.69 20.18 -19.96
C GLY A 193 -9.36 19.11 -21.00
N LEU A 194 -9.97 17.93 -20.92
CA LEU A 194 -9.77 16.81 -21.84
C LEU A 194 -10.93 16.77 -22.87
N LYS A 195 -10.62 16.25 -24.06
CA LYS A 195 -11.60 15.90 -25.06
C LYS A 195 -12.09 14.46 -24.87
N ASN A 196 -13.18 14.11 -25.55
CA ASN A 196 -13.73 12.76 -25.46
C ASN A 196 -12.79 11.71 -26.11
N GLU A 197 -12.16 12.07 -27.20
CA GLU A 197 -11.22 11.22 -27.96
C GLU A 197 -9.82 11.10 -27.36
N ASP A 198 -9.50 11.89 -26.33
CA ASP A 198 -8.18 11.86 -25.71
C ASP A 198 -7.92 10.50 -25.03
N PHE A 199 -6.71 9.99 -25.18
CA PHE A 199 -6.24 8.79 -24.49
C PHE A 199 -5.63 9.15 -23.15
N VAL A 200 -6.20 8.66 -22.07
CA VAL A 200 -5.91 9.13 -20.73
C VAL A 200 -5.12 8.12 -19.92
N LEU A 201 -3.88 8.48 -19.59
CA LEU A 201 -3.03 7.79 -18.63
C LEU A 201 -3.22 8.42 -17.25
N THR A 202 -3.46 7.63 -16.20
CA THR A 202 -3.63 8.16 -14.85
C THR A 202 -2.65 7.52 -13.86
N CYS A 203 -1.94 8.36 -13.10
CA CYS A 203 -1.06 7.94 -12.01
C CYS A 203 -1.59 8.47 -10.67
N VAL A 204 -2.16 7.60 -9.85
CA VAL A 204 -2.66 7.96 -8.51
C VAL A 204 -1.59 7.67 -7.47
N ALA A 205 -0.81 8.67 -7.08
CA ALA A 205 0.24 8.55 -6.08
C ALA A 205 0.75 9.93 -5.64
N ARG A 206 1.25 10.04 -4.41
CA ARG A 206 2.02 11.22 -4.00
C ARG A 206 3.18 11.45 -4.97
N LEU A 207 3.46 12.70 -5.27
CA LEU A 207 4.60 13.06 -6.12
C LEU A 207 5.88 13.04 -5.26
N ASP A 208 6.58 11.91 -5.27
CA ASP A 208 7.81 11.72 -4.49
C ASP A 208 8.89 10.93 -5.26
N LYS A 209 10.09 10.84 -4.66
CA LYS A 209 11.24 10.15 -5.30
C LYS A 209 11.00 8.64 -5.48
N ASN A 210 10.17 8.01 -4.63
CA ASN A 210 9.89 6.59 -4.71
C ASN A 210 8.86 6.28 -5.80
N LYS A 211 7.83 7.12 -5.92
CA LYS A 211 6.78 7.00 -6.94
C LYS A 211 7.27 7.38 -8.35
N ASN A 212 8.36 8.15 -8.42
CA ASN A 212 9.19 8.33 -9.63
C ASN A 212 8.43 8.82 -10.88
N GLN A 213 7.49 9.76 -10.71
CA GLN A 213 6.71 10.31 -11.83
C GLN A 213 7.58 10.94 -12.92
N GLY A 214 8.83 11.31 -12.61
CA GLY A 214 9.79 11.77 -13.61
C GLY A 214 10.07 10.76 -14.74
N PHE A 215 9.94 9.46 -14.46
CA PHE A 215 9.99 8.42 -15.48
C PHE A 215 8.79 8.55 -16.45
N LEU A 216 7.58 8.68 -15.92
CA LEU A 216 6.35 8.82 -16.71
C LEU A 216 6.40 10.08 -17.59
N ILE A 217 6.86 11.22 -17.02
CA ILE A 217 6.99 12.48 -17.76
C ILE A 217 7.97 12.35 -18.93
N LYS A 218 9.07 11.61 -18.77
CA LYS A 218 10.01 11.34 -19.87
C LYS A 218 9.36 10.49 -20.97
N CYS A 219 8.62 9.45 -20.61
CA CYS A 219 7.89 8.63 -21.57
C CYS A 219 6.85 9.44 -22.33
N MET A 220 6.17 10.40 -21.66
CA MET A 220 5.22 11.30 -22.34
C MET A 220 5.84 12.08 -23.47
N ARG A 221 7.11 12.47 -23.39
CA ARG A 221 7.79 13.19 -24.47
C ARG A 221 7.81 12.40 -25.78
N GLU A 222 7.99 11.08 -25.72
CA GLU A 222 7.99 10.21 -26.88
C GLU A 222 6.55 9.98 -27.39
N LEU A 223 5.65 9.66 -26.49
CA LEU A 223 4.23 9.43 -26.80
C LEU A 223 3.54 10.63 -27.46
N VAL A 224 3.81 11.85 -26.98
CA VAL A 224 3.22 13.09 -27.52
C VAL A 224 3.82 13.46 -28.89
N ASN A 225 5.07 13.09 -29.20
CA ASN A 225 5.66 13.31 -30.51
C ASN A 225 4.96 12.47 -31.60
N GLU A 226 4.46 11.29 -31.24
CA GLU A 226 3.75 10.39 -32.17
C GLU A 226 2.24 10.68 -32.21
N ASP A 227 1.62 10.92 -31.04
CA ASP A 227 0.21 11.26 -30.93
C ASP A 227 -0.05 12.31 -29.84
N LYS A 228 -0.56 13.48 -30.29
CA LYS A 228 -0.83 14.63 -29.39
C LYS A 228 -2.07 14.47 -28.52
N ASN A 229 -2.89 13.43 -28.75
CA ASN A 229 -4.12 13.18 -28.00
C ASN A 229 -3.88 12.32 -26.75
N ILE A 230 -2.63 12.03 -26.38
CA ILE A 230 -2.29 11.28 -25.16
C ILE A 230 -2.06 12.25 -24.01
N HIS A 231 -2.76 12.03 -22.90
CA HIS A 231 -2.70 12.86 -21.70
C HIS A 231 -2.31 12.05 -20.46
N LEU A 232 -1.51 12.64 -19.57
CA LEU A 232 -1.12 12.05 -18.29
C LEU A 232 -1.70 12.86 -17.11
N LEU A 233 -2.56 12.23 -16.32
CA LEU A 233 -3.10 12.79 -15.08
C LEU A 233 -2.24 12.33 -13.89
N LEU A 234 -1.62 13.27 -13.19
CA LEU A 234 -0.85 13.04 -11.98
C LEU A 234 -1.68 13.45 -10.76
N VAL A 235 -2.19 12.44 -10.03
CA VAL A 235 -3.12 12.61 -8.92
C VAL A 235 -2.43 12.33 -7.60
N GLY A 236 -2.24 13.35 -6.77
CA GLY A 236 -1.65 13.23 -5.44
C GLY A 236 -0.88 14.48 -5.00
N ARG A 237 -0.60 14.54 -3.70
CA ARG A 237 0.12 15.67 -3.11
C ARG A 237 1.57 15.73 -3.60
N ASP A 238 2.03 16.92 -3.95
CA ASP A 238 3.43 17.17 -4.28
C ASP A 238 4.29 17.25 -3.01
N GLU A 239 5.31 16.40 -2.92
CA GLU A 239 6.32 16.38 -1.85
C GLU A 239 7.71 16.78 -2.37
N LEU A 240 7.80 17.31 -3.60
CA LEU A 240 9.06 17.66 -4.29
C LEU A 240 9.17 19.14 -4.67
N ASN A 241 8.37 20.02 -4.05
CA ASN A 241 8.42 21.47 -4.28
C ASN A 241 8.37 21.84 -5.78
N ARG A 242 7.38 21.34 -6.48
CA ARG A 242 7.11 21.58 -7.91
C ARG A 242 8.24 21.12 -8.85
N LYS A 243 9.04 20.15 -8.43
CA LYS A 243 10.14 19.63 -9.26
C LYS A 243 9.62 19.04 -10.58
N TYR A 244 8.53 18.29 -10.53
CA TYR A 244 7.97 17.66 -11.72
C TYR A 244 7.23 18.66 -12.62
N GLN A 245 6.59 19.68 -12.07
CA GLN A 245 6.01 20.78 -12.84
C GLN A 245 7.10 21.54 -13.65
N LYS A 246 8.23 21.85 -13.00
CA LYS A 246 9.37 22.44 -13.69
C LYS A 246 9.96 21.55 -14.79
N MET A 247 9.89 20.22 -14.60
CA MET A 247 10.33 19.25 -15.60
C MET A 247 9.39 19.26 -16.82
N VAL A 248 8.07 19.27 -16.61
CA VAL A 248 7.06 19.37 -17.66
C VAL A 248 7.24 20.63 -18.49
N GLN A 249 7.42 21.79 -17.85
CA GLN A 249 7.68 23.07 -18.53
C GLN A 249 8.92 23.01 -19.42
N ARG A 250 10.05 22.47 -18.91
CA ARG A 250 11.29 22.34 -19.70
C ARG A 250 11.17 21.40 -20.90
N MET A 251 10.19 20.53 -20.87
CA MET A 251 9.92 19.55 -21.94
C MET A 251 8.77 19.96 -22.86
N ASN A 252 8.14 21.12 -22.63
CA ASN A 252 6.97 21.66 -23.37
C ASN A 252 5.80 20.67 -23.39
N LEU A 253 5.51 20.07 -22.22
CA LEU A 253 4.46 19.06 -22.05
C LEU A 253 3.24 19.56 -21.25
N GLU A 254 3.09 20.89 -21.04
CA GLU A 254 2.05 21.48 -20.20
C GLU A 254 0.64 21.17 -20.68
N ASN A 255 0.47 20.98 -21.99
CA ASN A 255 -0.83 20.64 -22.59
C ASN A 255 -1.21 19.16 -22.38
N ASN A 256 -0.26 18.29 -22.07
CA ASN A 256 -0.46 16.83 -22.01
C ASN A 256 -0.25 16.24 -20.62
N VAL A 257 0.39 16.96 -19.69
CA VAL A 257 0.64 16.48 -18.31
C VAL A 257 -0.06 17.37 -17.30
N HIS A 258 -1.07 16.82 -16.64
CA HIS A 258 -1.95 17.54 -15.73
C HIS A 258 -1.66 17.16 -14.27
N PHE A 259 -1.40 18.15 -13.41
CA PHE A 259 -1.20 17.96 -11.96
C PHE A 259 -2.49 18.28 -11.22
N LEU A 260 -3.23 17.25 -10.81
CA LEU A 260 -4.56 17.40 -10.20
C LEU A 260 -4.54 17.57 -8.67
N GLY A 261 -3.36 17.47 -8.03
CA GLY A 261 -3.25 17.55 -6.57
C GLY A 261 -3.97 16.39 -5.87
N ASN A 262 -4.35 16.62 -4.61
CA ASN A 262 -5.14 15.63 -3.85
C ASN A 262 -6.59 15.65 -4.32
N ARG A 263 -7.13 14.46 -4.62
CA ARG A 263 -8.51 14.27 -5.10
C ARG A 263 -9.25 13.26 -4.24
N ASN A 264 -10.54 13.48 -4.04
CA ASN A 264 -11.44 12.55 -3.34
C ASN A 264 -12.29 11.71 -4.30
N ASP A 265 -12.33 12.08 -5.57
CA ASP A 265 -13.08 11.49 -6.67
C ASP A 265 -12.21 10.56 -7.54
N VAL A 266 -11.26 9.86 -6.90
CA VAL A 266 -10.39 8.88 -7.57
C VAL A 266 -11.18 7.82 -8.33
N PRO A 267 -12.33 7.29 -7.85
CA PRO A 267 -13.14 6.35 -8.64
C PRO A 267 -13.59 6.92 -9.99
N GLN A 268 -14.03 8.19 -10.04
CA GLN A 268 -14.44 8.86 -11.28
C GLN A 268 -13.24 9.06 -12.22
N LEU A 269 -12.08 9.49 -11.68
CA LEU A 269 -10.85 9.62 -12.46
C LEU A 269 -10.45 8.29 -13.11
N LEU A 270 -10.55 7.19 -12.37
CA LEU A 270 -10.24 5.86 -12.91
C LEU A 270 -11.24 5.43 -13.99
N LYS A 271 -12.53 5.78 -13.89
CA LYS A 271 -13.55 5.45 -14.89
C LYS A 271 -13.36 6.16 -16.24
N ILE A 272 -12.71 7.32 -16.25
CA ILE A 272 -12.38 8.03 -17.49
C ILE A 272 -10.99 7.69 -18.03
N SER A 273 -10.23 6.88 -17.30
CA SER A 273 -8.85 6.51 -17.66
C SER A 273 -8.83 5.29 -18.59
N ASP A 274 -7.99 5.32 -19.61
CA ASP A 274 -7.75 4.19 -20.50
C ASP A 274 -6.72 3.23 -19.92
N VAL A 275 -5.70 3.79 -19.21
CA VAL A 275 -4.64 3.03 -18.55
C VAL A 275 -4.23 3.71 -17.23
N VAL A 276 -4.09 2.93 -16.19
CA VAL A 276 -3.39 3.39 -14.99
C VAL A 276 -1.90 3.08 -15.10
N VAL A 277 -1.06 4.06 -14.78
CA VAL A 277 0.39 3.93 -14.92
C VAL A 277 1.10 4.10 -13.58
N SER A 278 2.17 3.34 -13.37
CA SER A 278 2.98 3.41 -12.15
C SER A 278 4.46 3.23 -12.44
N ALA A 279 5.28 4.14 -11.92
CA ALA A 279 6.74 4.07 -12.03
C ALA A 279 7.44 3.88 -10.68
N SER A 280 6.74 3.36 -9.68
CA SER A 280 7.25 3.18 -8.33
C SER A 280 8.48 2.29 -8.30
N LYS A 281 9.55 2.76 -7.66
CA LYS A 281 10.80 2.01 -7.48
C LYS A 281 10.65 0.88 -6.46
N ARG A 282 9.72 1.03 -5.52
CA ARG A 282 9.49 0.06 -4.44
C ARG A 282 8.05 0.12 -3.97
N GLU A 283 7.40 -1.05 -3.96
CA GLU A 283 6.08 -1.27 -3.36
C GLU A 283 6.09 -2.51 -2.47
N GLY A 284 5.24 -2.49 -1.44
CA GLY A 284 4.91 -3.70 -0.69
C GLY A 284 3.88 -4.52 -1.44
N LEU A 285 2.67 -4.01 -1.51
CA LEU A 285 1.60 -4.36 -2.44
C LEU A 285 0.85 -3.07 -2.76
N PRO A 286 0.86 -2.58 -4.00
CA PRO A 286 0.35 -1.24 -4.34
C PRO A 286 -1.18 -1.21 -4.35
N VAL A 287 -1.77 -0.44 -3.43
CA VAL A 287 -3.22 -0.30 -3.28
C VAL A 287 -3.83 0.39 -4.51
N ASN A 288 -3.17 1.40 -5.06
CA ASN A 288 -3.61 2.12 -6.25
C ASN A 288 -3.76 1.22 -7.51
N VAL A 289 -2.95 0.17 -7.62
CA VAL A 289 -3.11 -0.85 -8.67
C VAL A 289 -4.36 -1.70 -8.45
N LEU A 290 -4.63 -2.06 -7.21
CA LEU A 290 -5.85 -2.79 -6.84
C LEU A 290 -7.11 -1.93 -7.06
N GLU A 291 -7.03 -0.63 -6.79
CA GLU A 291 -8.09 0.36 -7.05
C GLU A 291 -8.36 0.47 -8.56
N ALA A 292 -7.31 0.55 -9.38
CA ALA A 292 -7.43 0.50 -10.84
C ALA A 292 -8.13 -0.80 -11.31
N PHE A 293 -7.71 -1.94 -10.78
CA PHE A 293 -8.32 -3.23 -11.11
C PHE A 293 -9.80 -3.29 -10.70
N ALA A 294 -10.16 -2.77 -9.54
CA ALA A 294 -11.55 -2.71 -9.10
C ALA A 294 -12.41 -1.80 -9.99
N SER A 295 -11.81 -0.78 -10.60
CA SER A 295 -12.46 0.10 -11.58
C SER A 295 -12.53 -0.50 -13.00
N GLY A 296 -11.94 -1.67 -13.24
CA GLY A 296 -11.89 -2.31 -14.56
C GLY A 296 -10.80 -1.74 -15.47
N VAL A 297 -9.80 -1.04 -14.92
CA VAL A 297 -8.75 -0.38 -15.68
C VAL A 297 -7.45 -1.18 -15.63
N GLN A 298 -6.85 -1.40 -16.78
CA GLN A 298 -5.56 -2.07 -16.91
C GLN A 298 -4.40 -1.21 -16.41
N VAL A 299 -3.27 -1.85 -16.07
CA VAL A 299 -2.13 -1.15 -15.50
C VAL A 299 -0.87 -1.41 -16.30
N VAL A 300 -0.11 -0.35 -16.61
CA VAL A 300 1.28 -0.45 -17.07
C VAL A 300 2.20 0.06 -15.97
N ALA A 301 3.08 -0.80 -15.47
CA ALA A 301 3.90 -0.46 -14.31
C ALA A 301 5.37 -0.81 -14.50
N LEU A 302 6.24 0.07 -14.00
CA LEU A 302 7.67 -0.22 -13.87
C LEU A 302 7.86 -1.39 -12.88
N GLU A 303 8.77 -2.29 -13.23
CA GLU A 303 9.05 -3.49 -12.48
C GLU A 303 9.46 -3.17 -11.03
N CYS A 304 8.74 -3.71 -10.10
CA CYS A 304 9.15 -3.77 -8.70
C CYS A 304 8.39 -4.90 -7.97
N ARG A 305 8.85 -5.20 -6.75
CA ARG A 305 8.41 -6.35 -5.95
C ARG A 305 6.88 -6.52 -5.89
N GLY A 306 6.15 -5.50 -5.45
CA GLY A 306 4.68 -5.59 -5.29
C GLY A 306 3.92 -5.63 -6.61
N MET A 307 4.49 -5.10 -7.69
CA MET A 307 3.87 -5.15 -9.02
C MET A 307 3.86 -6.58 -9.58
N ARG A 308 4.94 -7.35 -9.39
CA ARG A 308 5.02 -8.75 -9.81
C ARG A 308 3.95 -9.66 -9.21
N ASP A 309 3.47 -9.33 -8.02
CA ASP A 309 2.43 -10.12 -7.36
C ASP A 309 1.03 -9.85 -7.96
N LEU A 310 0.82 -8.67 -8.53
CA LEU A 310 -0.48 -8.21 -9.02
C LEU A 310 -0.61 -8.30 -10.54
N ILE A 311 0.41 -7.91 -11.28
CA ILE A 311 0.34 -7.75 -12.72
C ILE A 311 0.87 -9.01 -13.41
N LYS A 312 0.10 -9.47 -14.42
CA LYS A 312 0.46 -10.56 -15.33
C LYS A 312 0.27 -10.04 -16.75
N ASP A 313 1.33 -10.10 -17.52
CA ASP A 313 1.35 -9.62 -18.89
C ASP A 313 0.21 -10.23 -19.72
N ASP A 314 -0.41 -9.40 -20.54
CA ASP A 314 -1.58 -9.70 -21.37
C ASP A 314 -2.83 -10.20 -20.60
N GLY A 315 -2.72 -10.34 -19.27
CA GLY A 315 -3.83 -10.80 -18.42
C GLY A 315 -4.61 -9.67 -17.77
N ASN A 316 -3.89 -8.72 -17.14
CA ASN A 316 -4.48 -7.60 -16.42
C ASN A 316 -3.66 -6.31 -16.50
N GLY A 317 -2.62 -6.30 -17.33
CA GLY A 317 -1.71 -5.18 -17.53
C GLY A 317 -0.36 -5.63 -18.03
N PHE A 318 0.65 -4.78 -17.84
CA PHE A 318 2.01 -5.05 -18.29
C PHE A 318 3.03 -4.56 -17.26
N ILE A 319 4.10 -5.36 -17.08
CA ILE A 319 5.29 -4.96 -16.34
C ILE A 319 6.36 -4.56 -17.36
N VAL A 320 7.00 -3.42 -17.12
CA VAL A 320 8.05 -2.86 -17.99
C VAL A 320 9.32 -2.58 -17.18
N ASN A 321 10.48 -2.62 -17.84
CA ASN A 321 11.78 -2.43 -17.17
C ASN A 321 12.43 -1.08 -17.49
N ASN A 322 12.02 -0.42 -18.57
CA ASN A 322 12.61 0.83 -19.06
C ASN A 322 11.59 1.70 -19.82
N GLU A 323 12.02 2.88 -20.23
CA GLU A 323 11.20 3.88 -20.94
C GLU A 323 10.72 3.34 -22.30
N TYR A 324 11.58 2.66 -23.04
CA TYR A 324 11.23 2.09 -24.35
C TYR A 324 10.11 1.03 -24.26
N GLU A 325 10.24 0.05 -23.34
CA GLU A 325 9.19 -0.94 -23.11
C GLU A 325 7.87 -0.29 -22.67
N PHE A 326 7.94 0.78 -21.85
CA PHE A 326 6.76 1.51 -21.41
C PHE A 326 6.01 2.10 -22.59
N VAL A 327 6.72 2.85 -23.45
CA VAL A 327 6.14 3.48 -24.64
C VAL A 327 5.50 2.41 -25.53
N GLN A 328 6.21 1.35 -25.86
CA GLN A 328 5.67 0.24 -26.68
C GLN A 328 4.40 -0.39 -26.10
N LYS A 329 4.32 -0.55 -24.76
CA LYS A 329 3.12 -1.13 -24.15
C LYS A 329 1.94 -0.16 -24.17
N ILE A 330 2.17 1.13 -24.01
CA ILE A 330 1.12 2.16 -24.15
C ILE A 330 0.61 2.18 -25.60
N GLU A 331 1.49 2.18 -26.60
CA GLU A 331 1.11 2.13 -28.02
C GLU A 331 0.31 0.86 -28.37
N LYS A 332 0.75 -0.31 -27.86
CA LYS A 332 0.01 -1.56 -28.04
C LYS A 332 -1.43 -1.44 -27.53
N ILE A 333 -1.62 -0.83 -26.36
CA ILE A 333 -2.95 -0.64 -25.75
C ILE A 333 -3.75 0.39 -26.56
N TYR A 334 -3.13 1.49 -26.96
CA TYR A 334 -3.73 2.56 -27.75
C TYR A 334 -4.32 2.03 -29.08
N ASN A 335 -3.58 1.15 -29.76
CA ASN A 335 -3.96 0.60 -31.05
C ASN A 335 -4.91 -0.63 -30.98
N ASP A 336 -5.15 -1.20 -29.78
CA ASP A 336 -5.98 -2.42 -29.62
C ASP A 336 -7.07 -2.26 -28.55
N SER A 337 -8.21 -1.69 -28.98
CA SER A 337 -9.39 -1.52 -28.12
C SER A 337 -10.02 -2.84 -27.64
N LYS A 338 -9.84 -3.95 -28.39
CA LYS A 338 -10.34 -5.28 -27.97
C LYS A 338 -9.52 -5.82 -26.81
N LEU A 339 -8.21 -5.63 -26.84
CA LEU A 339 -7.32 -5.98 -25.75
C LEU A 339 -7.72 -5.25 -24.45
N THR A 340 -7.95 -3.94 -24.55
CA THR A 340 -8.39 -3.09 -23.42
C THR A 340 -9.65 -3.62 -22.75
N LYS A 341 -10.69 -3.94 -23.54
CA LYS A 341 -11.97 -4.49 -23.02
C LYS A 341 -11.79 -5.87 -22.36
N LYS A 342 -10.97 -6.74 -22.95
CA LYS A 342 -10.68 -8.08 -22.41
C LYS A 342 -9.95 -7.98 -21.06
N ILE A 343 -8.91 -7.17 -21.01
CA ILE A 343 -8.10 -6.97 -19.81
C ILE A 343 -8.94 -6.35 -18.67
N GLY A 344 -9.78 -5.35 -18.98
CA GLY A 344 -10.63 -4.70 -17.99
C GLY A 344 -11.55 -5.66 -17.22
N LYS A 345 -12.16 -6.64 -17.90
CA LYS A 345 -12.96 -7.69 -17.23
C LYS A 345 -12.13 -8.56 -16.27
N ASN A 346 -10.91 -8.90 -16.67
CA ASN A 346 -10.01 -9.71 -15.84
C ASN A 346 -9.56 -8.98 -14.60
N THR A 347 -9.31 -7.66 -14.67
CA THR A 347 -8.85 -6.86 -13.53
C THR A 347 -9.87 -6.85 -12.42
N ILE A 348 -11.17 -6.70 -12.71
CA ILE A 348 -12.25 -6.73 -11.70
C ILE A 348 -12.25 -8.08 -10.97
N ASN A 349 -12.18 -9.19 -11.71
CA ASN A 349 -12.15 -10.52 -11.11
C ASN A 349 -10.94 -10.72 -10.17
N ILE A 350 -9.79 -10.18 -10.54
CA ILE A 350 -8.58 -10.24 -9.73
C ILE A 350 -8.73 -9.38 -8.47
N SER A 351 -9.25 -8.15 -8.58
CA SER A 351 -9.44 -7.24 -7.45
C SER A 351 -10.31 -7.84 -6.35
N ASN A 352 -11.30 -8.65 -6.72
CA ASN A 352 -12.17 -9.34 -5.78
C ASN A 352 -11.42 -10.28 -4.82
N ASN A 353 -10.22 -10.75 -5.15
CA ASN A 353 -9.39 -11.54 -4.24
C ASN A 353 -8.69 -10.70 -3.18
N TYR A 354 -8.67 -9.39 -3.37
CA TYR A 354 -8.07 -8.39 -2.48
C TYR A 354 -9.12 -7.52 -1.79
N ASN A 355 -10.41 -7.89 -1.89
CA ASN A 355 -11.47 -7.20 -1.16
C ASN A 355 -11.21 -7.27 0.35
N VAL A 356 -11.51 -6.17 1.04
CA VAL A 356 -11.29 -6.00 2.48
C VAL A 356 -11.93 -7.11 3.31
N ASP A 357 -13.11 -7.63 2.91
CA ASP A 357 -13.78 -8.72 3.63
C ASP A 357 -12.97 -10.02 3.53
N LYS A 358 -12.47 -10.36 2.33
CA LYS A 358 -11.63 -11.58 2.13
C LYS A 358 -10.30 -11.48 2.89
N ILE A 359 -9.70 -10.30 2.94
CA ILE A 359 -8.50 -10.07 3.74
C ILE A 359 -8.84 -10.15 5.23
N GLY A 360 -9.99 -9.60 5.64
CA GLY A 360 -10.52 -9.71 6.99
C GLY A 360 -10.68 -11.16 7.46
N GLU A 361 -11.24 -12.03 6.62
CA GLU A 361 -11.37 -13.46 6.94
C GLU A 361 -10.01 -14.17 7.13
N LYS A 362 -8.98 -13.79 6.35
CA LYS A 362 -7.62 -14.30 6.57
C LYS A 362 -7.04 -13.81 7.90
N LEU A 363 -7.21 -12.53 8.23
CA LEU A 363 -6.76 -11.95 9.49
C LEU A 363 -7.54 -12.57 10.67
N LYS A 364 -8.84 -12.77 10.51
CA LYS A 364 -9.70 -13.42 11.51
C LYS A 364 -9.18 -14.83 11.87
N LYS A 365 -8.81 -15.63 10.88
CA LYS A 365 -8.18 -16.95 11.13
C LYS A 365 -6.86 -16.83 11.91
N ILE A 366 -6.10 -15.75 11.70
CA ILE A 366 -4.86 -15.49 12.44
C ILE A 366 -5.18 -15.08 13.89
N TYR A 367 -6.11 -14.13 14.11
CA TYR A 367 -6.44 -13.65 15.46
C TYR A 367 -7.05 -14.74 16.34
N PHE A 368 -7.96 -15.53 15.80
CA PHE A 368 -8.72 -16.51 16.56
C PHE A 368 -8.07 -17.89 16.61
N LYS A 369 -6.88 -18.05 16.04
CA LYS A 369 -6.08 -19.27 16.17
C LYS A 369 -5.77 -19.52 17.65
N LYS A 370 -6.29 -20.61 18.23
CA LYS A 370 -5.95 -21.03 19.59
C LYS A 370 -4.43 -21.24 19.68
N LYS A 371 -3.78 -20.70 20.73
CA LYS A 371 -2.38 -21.05 21.02
C LYS A 371 -2.31 -22.58 21.14
N LYS A 372 -1.51 -23.25 20.31
CA LYS A 372 -1.07 -24.61 20.63
C LYS A 372 -0.20 -24.49 21.87
N ILE A 373 -0.69 -24.95 23.00
CA ILE A 373 0.13 -25.15 24.19
C ILE A 373 1.12 -26.25 23.79
N ILE A 374 2.36 -25.86 23.57
CA ILE A 374 3.46 -26.80 23.40
C ILE A 374 3.90 -27.07 24.84
N HIS A 375 3.46 -28.23 25.36
CA HIS A 375 3.99 -28.79 26.59
C HIS A 375 5.44 -29.20 26.40
#